data_dc89e2d828f3829258d46a52fa1acdc9
#
_entry.id   dc89e2d828f3829258d46a52fa1acdc9
#
_cell.length_a   1.000
_cell.length_b   1.000
_cell.length_c   1.000
_cell.angle_alpha   90.00
_cell.angle_beta   90.00
_cell.angle_gamma   90.00
#
_symmetry.space_group_name_H-M   'P 1'
#
loop_
_entity.id
_entity.type
_entity.pdbx_description
1 polymer ?
#
loop_
_entity_poly.entity_id
_entity_poly.type
_entity_poly.pdbx_seq_one_letter_code
_entity_poly.pdbx_strand_id
1 'polypeptide(L)'
;KGAIRMSFKTKKIYPDCPIIIRTVDIGGFTKSQLIDRLKQSSISLNEYGKRLIDDERFMTFEETFCLQTIELTVGNLGFPNGATTSQIYKKANDLGLELCPIELGPYLRLAYLDQPEGSSNHSMQIKQAPSGSITIASKALNEDVDFPKGFYLRRINGVLWLRGYCADHLHIWNDYDHF
;
A
#
# COMPACT_ATOMS: atom_id res chain seq x y z
N LYS A 1 33.40 25.88 -15.09
CA LYS A 1 32.04 25.30 -15.29
C LYS A 1 31.60 24.70 -13.96
N GLY A 2 30.90 25.49 -13.14
CA GLY A 2 30.42 25.09 -11.83
C GLY A 2 29.15 24.26 -11.97
N ALA A 3 29.17 23.04 -11.43
CA ALA A 3 27.99 22.22 -11.26
C ALA A 3 27.14 22.82 -10.13
N ILE A 4 25.96 23.31 -10.44
CA ILE A 4 24.97 23.74 -9.46
C ILE A 4 24.44 22.47 -8.80
N ARG A 5 24.92 22.15 -7.59
CA ARG A 5 24.29 21.18 -6.71
C ARG A 5 23.02 21.82 -6.13
N MET A 6 21.87 21.51 -6.68
CA MET A 6 20.61 21.77 -5.98
C MET A 6 20.53 20.82 -4.79
N SER A 7 20.85 21.31 -3.60
CA SER A 7 20.52 20.67 -2.35
C SER A 7 19.04 20.91 -2.07
N PHE A 8 18.19 19.94 -2.42
CA PHE A 8 16.85 19.92 -1.87
C PHE A 8 16.98 19.60 -0.38
N LYS A 9 16.92 20.63 0.48
CA LYS A 9 16.59 20.42 1.88
C LYS A 9 15.23 19.75 1.89
N THR A 10 15.19 18.44 2.12
CA THR A 10 13.96 17.72 2.41
C THR A 10 13.36 18.36 3.64
N LYS A 11 12.35 19.21 3.45
CA LYS A 11 11.56 19.77 4.53
C LYS A 11 10.92 18.56 5.21
N LYS A 12 11.16 18.37 6.51
CA LYS A 12 10.51 17.31 7.29
C LYS A 12 9.02 17.52 7.15
N ILE A 13 8.35 16.64 6.40
CA ILE A 13 6.98 16.86 5.91
C ILE A 13 5.93 16.36 6.92
N TYR A 14 6.32 15.51 7.89
CA TYR A 14 5.42 14.90 8.86
C TYR A 14 5.97 15.02 10.29
N PRO A 15 5.10 14.83 11.32
CA PRO A 15 5.52 14.88 12.72
C PRO A 15 6.63 13.87 13.00
N ASP A 16 7.37 14.11 14.07
CA ASP A 16 8.45 13.24 14.54
C ASP A 16 7.85 11.96 15.08
N CYS A 17 7.59 11.02 14.18
CA CYS A 17 7.01 9.71 14.48
C CYS A 17 7.82 8.62 13.78
N PRO A 18 7.77 7.38 14.29
CA PRO A 18 8.37 6.24 13.62
C PRO A 18 7.77 6.06 12.23
N ILE A 19 8.64 6.01 11.21
CA ILE A 19 8.27 5.75 9.82
C ILE A 19 9.24 4.74 9.24
N ILE A 20 8.77 4.00 8.23
CA ILE A 20 9.63 3.16 7.40
C ILE A 20 9.60 3.72 5.99
N ILE A 21 10.77 4.05 5.46
CA ILE A 21 10.93 4.55 4.10
C ILE A 21 11.38 3.40 3.21
N ARG A 22 10.68 3.22 2.08
CA ARG A 22 11.09 2.28 1.03
C ARG A 22 11.19 3.00 -0.29
N THR A 23 12.19 2.62 -1.07
CA THR A 23 12.37 3.07 -2.44
C THR A 23 12.06 1.89 -3.35
N VAL A 24 11.12 2.05 -4.26
CA VAL A 24 10.62 1.00 -5.14
C VAL A 24 10.65 1.50 -6.59
N ASP A 25 11.27 0.72 -7.48
CA ASP A 25 11.17 0.97 -8.91
C ASP A 25 9.85 0.38 -9.42
N ILE A 26 9.03 1.22 -10.03
CA ILE A 26 7.73 0.83 -10.61
C ILE A 26 7.67 1.19 -12.09
N GLY A 27 6.82 0.51 -12.83
CA GLY A 27 6.70 0.69 -14.28
C GLY A 27 7.56 -0.29 -15.09
N GLY A 28 7.41 -0.26 -16.37
CA GLY A 28 8.18 -1.06 -17.33
C GLY A 28 7.66 -2.48 -17.57
N PHE A 29 6.65 -2.95 -16.81
CA PHE A 29 6.03 -4.25 -17.04
C PHE A 29 4.57 -4.11 -17.44
N THR A 30 4.13 -4.97 -18.35
CA THR A 30 2.72 -5.16 -18.65
C THR A 30 2.02 -5.89 -17.49
N LYS A 31 0.67 -5.86 -17.47
CA LYS A 31 -0.12 -6.66 -16.50
C LYS A 31 0.26 -8.14 -16.53
N SER A 32 0.41 -8.71 -17.72
CA SER A 32 0.78 -10.11 -17.90
C SER A 32 2.15 -10.42 -17.27
N GLN A 33 3.13 -9.55 -17.53
CA GLN A 33 4.47 -9.69 -16.95
C GLN A 33 4.46 -9.56 -15.43
N LEU A 34 3.65 -8.64 -14.87
CA LEU A 34 3.49 -8.52 -13.41
C LEU A 34 2.90 -9.79 -12.80
N ILE A 35 1.84 -10.34 -13.40
CA ILE A 35 1.21 -11.59 -12.95
C ILE A 35 2.21 -12.74 -12.98
N ASP A 36 2.98 -12.87 -14.07
CA ASP A 36 3.99 -13.92 -14.21
C ASP A 36 5.10 -13.80 -13.15
N ARG A 37 5.57 -12.58 -12.88
CA ARG A 37 6.57 -12.33 -11.83
C ARG A 37 6.05 -12.66 -10.43
N LEU A 38 4.80 -12.31 -10.13
CA LEU A 38 4.16 -12.68 -8.86
C LEU A 38 4.11 -14.20 -8.69
N LYS A 39 3.71 -14.92 -9.73
CA LYS A 39 3.70 -16.40 -9.75
C LYS A 39 5.10 -17.00 -9.56
N GLN A 40 6.09 -16.50 -10.29
CA GLN A 40 7.48 -16.96 -10.18
C GLN A 40 8.06 -16.73 -8.78
N SER A 41 7.62 -15.69 -8.09
CA SER A 41 8.00 -15.39 -6.70
C SER A 41 7.14 -16.11 -5.66
N SER A 42 6.28 -17.05 -6.07
CA SER A 42 5.34 -17.78 -5.18
C SER A 42 4.45 -16.87 -4.36
N ILE A 43 4.06 -15.73 -4.91
CA ILE A 43 3.15 -14.78 -4.29
C ILE A 43 1.71 -15.15 -4.63
N SER A 44 0.86 -15.24 -3.61
CA SER A 44 -0.56 -15.55 -3.76
C SER A 44 -1.42 -14.29 -3.86
N LEU A 45 -2.49 -14.37 -4.65
CA LEU A 45 -3.51 -13.34 -4.82
C LEU A 45 -4.85 -13.85 -4.30
N ASN A 46 -5.60 -13.04 -3.55
CA ASN A 46 -7.01 -13.32 -3.31
C ASN A 46 -7.87 -12.88 -4.52
N GLU A 47 -9.16 -13.23 -4.52
CA GLU A 47 -10.06 -12.88 -5.63
C GLU A 47 -10.17 -11.36 -5.85
N TYR A 48 -10.13 -10.56 -4.77
CA TYR A 48 -10.14 -9.10 -4.89
C TYR A 48 -8.85 -8.54 -5.50
N GLY A 49 -7.70 -9.11 -5.16
CA GLY A 49 -6.42 -8.74 -5.78
C GLY A 49 -6.39 -9.07 -7.27
N LYS A 50 -6.94 -10.23 -7.66
CA LYS A 50 -7.09 -10.60 -9.07
C LYS A 50 -8.00 -9.62 -9.80
N ARG A 51 -9.19 -9.30 -9.25
CA ARG A 51 -10.12 -8.35 -9.84
C ARG A 51 -9.51 -6.98 -10.06
N LEU A 52 -8.66 -6.49 -9.14
CA LEU A 52 -7.97 -5.21 -9.31
C LEU A 52 -7.01 -5.24 -10.50
N ILE A 53 -6.18 -6.28 -10.61
CA ILE A 53 -5.20 -6.37 -11.71
C ILE A 53 -5.89 -6.60 -13.05
N ASP A 54 -6.96 -7.40 -13.09
CA ASP A 54 -7.68 -7.74 -14.31
C ASP A 54 -8.55 -6.58 -14.84
N ASP A 55 -8.88 -5.60 -13.98
CA ASP A 55 -9.71 -4.45 -14.36
C ASP A 55 -9.03 -3.60 -15.44
N GLU A 56 -9.80 -3.13 -16.42
CA GLU A 56 -9.27 -2.29 -17.51
C GLU A 56 -8.70 -0.95 -17.03
N ARG A 57 -9.17 -0.45 -15.88
CA ARG A 57 -8.69 0.79 -15.25
C ARG A 57 -7.39 0.62 -14.49
N PHE A 58 -6.95 -0.63 -14.25
CA PHE A 58 -5.62 -0.88 -13.73
C PHE A 58 -4.60 -0.67 -14.86
N MET A 59 -4.01 0.52 -14.88
CA MET A 59 -3.01 0.90 -15.89
C MET A 59 -1.61 0.65 -15.36
N THR A 60 -0.71 0.24 -16.26
CA THR A 60 0.72 0.09 -15.97
C THR A 60 1.49 1.21 -16.64
N PHE A 61 2.50 1.74 -15.96
CA PHE A 61 3.42 2.72 -16.56
C PHE A 61 4.37 2.03 -17.52
N GLU A 62 4.56 2.60 -18.70
CA GLU A 62 5.50 2.08 -19.72
C GLU A 62 6.96 2.27 -19.29
N GLU A 63 7.27 3.43 -18.72
CA GLU A 63 8.60 3.76 -18.24
C GLU A 63 8.78 3.41 -16.76
N THR A 64 9.98 2.97 -16.41
CA THR A 64 10.34 2.72 -15.02
C THR A 64 10.73 4.02 -14.33
N PHE A 65 10.21 4.24 -13.14
CA PHE A 65 10.61 5.34 -12.27
C PHE A 65 10.71 4.89 -10.81
N CYS A 66 11.51 5.63 -10.05
CA CYS A 66 11.76 5.35 -8.66
C CYS A 66 10.73 6.08 -7.80
N LEU A 67 9.99 5.34 -6.97
CA LEU A 67 9.03 5.88 -6.02
C LEU A 67 9.52 5.70 -4.59
N GLN A 68 9.59 6.78 -3.83
CA GLN A 68 9.82 6.72 -2.39
C GLN A 68 8.49 6.65 -1.66
N THR A 69 8.31 5.60 -0.85
CA THR A 69 7.10 5.37 -0.06
C THR A 69 7.39 5.48 1.42
N ILE A 70 6.36 5.79 2.20
CA ILE A 70 6.41 5.88 3.65
C ILE A 70 5.37 4.96 4.23
N GLU A 71 5.79 4.08 5.14
CA GLU A 71 4.90 3.29 5.97
C GLU A 71 4.84 3.89 7.37
N LEU A 72 3.64 4.02 7.90
CA LEU A 72 3.37 4.48 9.26
C LEU A 72 2.06 3.88 9.77
N THR A 73 1.79 4.00 11.06
CA THR A 73 0.51 3.60 11.64
C THR A 73 -0.49 4.75 11.65
N VAL A 74 -1.76 4.41 11.75
CA VAL A 74 -2.85 5.39 11.91
C VAL A 74 -2.63 6.25 13.17
N GLY A 75 -2.16 5.62 14.27
CA GLY A 75 -1.77 6.32 15.48
C GLY A 75 -0.64 7.35 15.26
N ASN A 76 0.36 6.98 14.45
CA ASN A 76 1.47 7.88 14.10
C ASN A 76 1.03 9.08 13.27
N LEU A 77 -0.07 8.98 12.54
CA LEU A 77 -0.71 10.12 11.87
C LEU A 77 -1.45 11.07 12.84
N GLY A 78 -1.54 10.73 14.12
CA GLY A 78 -2.20 11.53 15.12
C GLY A 78 -3.63 11.08 15.45
N PHE A 79 -3.98 9.82 15.16
CA PHE A 79 -5.28 9.22 15.46
C PHE A 79 -5.17 8.07 16.48
N PRO A 80 -4.95 8.36 17.77
CA PRO A 80 -4.72 7.34 18.78
C PRO A 80 -5.94 6.44 19.08
N ASN A 81 -7.12 6.84 18.60
CA ASN A 81 -8.37 6.07 18.73
C ASN A 81 -8.86 5.53 17.38
N GLY A 82 -7.99 5.52 16.36
CA GLY A 82 -8.36 5.15 15.01
C GLY A 82 -8.98 6.29 14.20
N ALA A 83 -9.20 6.05 12.91
CA ALA A 83 -9.78 7.05 12.01
C ALA A 83 -10.42 6.38 10.79
N THR A 84 -11.29 7.11 10.11
CA THR A 84 -11.82 6.67 8.80
C THR A 84 -10.77 6.80 7.71
N THR A 85 -10.94 6.04 6.63
CA THR A 85 -10.09 6.16 5.42
C THR A 85 -10.00 7.60 4.95
N SER A 86 -11.13 8.32 4.90
CA SER A 86 -11.18 9.73 4.50
C SER A 86 -10.35 10.62 5.41
N GLN A 87 -10.40 10.41 6.73
CA GLN A 87 -9.62 11.19 7.69
C GLN A 87 -8.12 10.92 7.55
N ILE A 88 -7.74 9.66 7.36
CA ILE A 88 -6.34 9.24 7.14
C ILE A 88 -5.79 9.89 5.86
N TYR A 89 -6.50 9.80 4.76
CA TYR A 89 -6.06 10.35 3.48
C TYR A 89 -5.97 11.88 3.51
N LYS A 90 -6.96 12.54 4.15
CA LYS A 90 -6.91 13.99 4.35
C LYS A 90 -5.68 14.39 5.16
N LYS A 91 -5.44 13.71 6.30
CA LYS A 91 -4.28 13.99 7.16
C LYS A 91 -2.95 13.78 6.44
N ALA A 92 -2.83 12.69 5.67
CA ALA A 92 -1.65 12.42 4.86
C ALA A 92 -1.39 13.56 3.86
N ASN A 93 -2.43 14.01 3.15
CA ASN A 93 -2.33 15.14 2.23
C ASN A 93 -1.94 16.44 2.94
N ASP A 94 -2.50 16.72 4.11
CA ASP A 94 -2.15 17.92 4.91
C ASP A 94 -0.67 17.91 5.35
N LEU A 95 -0.08 16.73 5.46
CA LEU A 95 1.34 16.50 5.75
C LEU A 95 2.24 16.48 4.50
N GLY A 96 1.67 16.68 3.31
CA GLY A 96 2.39 16.66 2.03
C GLY A 96 2.67 15.27 1.49
N LEU A 97 2.00 14.23 2.00
CA LEU A 97 2.03 12.88 1.44
C LEU A 97 0.97 12.75 0.34
N GLU A 98 1.25 11.94 -0.65
CA GLU A 98 0.34 11.67 -1.75
C GLU A 98 -0.14 10.22 -1.71
N LEU A 99 -1.34 9.97 -2.27
CA LEU A 99 -1.80 8.61 -2.49
C LEU A 99 -0.89 7.90 -3.51
N CYS A 100 -0.62 6.63 -3.25
CA CYS A 100 0.19 5.81 -4.13
C CYS A 100 -0.58 5.47 -5.42
N PRO A 101 0.11 5.33 -6.56
CA PRO A 101 -0.51 4.72 -7.73
C PRO A 101 -0.91 3.27 -7.40
N ILE A 102 -2.05 2.83 -7.93
CA ILE A 102 -2.56 1.47 -7.68
C ILE A 102 -1.55 0.39 -8.11
N GLU A 103 -0.77 0.67 -9.12
CA GLU A 103 0.29 -0.19 -9.65
C GLU A 103 1.39 -0.50 -8.62
N LEU A 104 1.56 0.35 -7.60
CA LEU A 104 2.55 0.10 -6.54
C LEU A 104 2.32 -1.26 -5.87
N GLY A 105 1.08 -1.74 -5.74
CA GLY A 105 0.76 -2.99 -5.07
C GLY A 105 1.62 -4.17 -5.51
N PRO A 106 1.55 -4.58 -6.79
CA PRO A 106 2.39 -5.65 -7.33
C PRO A 106 3.89 -5.39 -7.20
N TYR A 107 4.36 -4.18 -7.48
CA TYR A 107 5.78 -3.85 -7.42
C TYR A 107 6.32 -3.86 -5.99
N LEU A 108 5.59 -3.28 -5.03
CA LEU A 108 6.00 -3.32 -3.63
C LEU A 108 6.01 -4.75 -3.10
N ARG A 109 5.02 -5.58 -3.49
CA ARG A 109 4.99 -6.99 -3.10
C ARG A 109 6.22 -7.75 -3.61
N LEU A 110 6.63 -7.51 -4.86
CA LEU A 110 7.83 -8.11 -5.44
C LEU A 110 9.12 -7.60 -4.79
N ALA A 111 9.16 -6.36 -4.35
CA ALA A 111 10.31 -5.76 -3.69
C ALA A 111 10.43 -6.13 -2.20
N TYR A 112 9.33 -6.42 -1.52
CA TYR A 112 9.28 -6.69 -0.07
C TYR A 112 9.02 -8.17 0.23
N LEU A 113 10.02 -9.02 -0.03
CA LEU A 113 9.90 -10.47 0.15
C LEU A 113 10.19 -10.94 1.59
N ASP A 114 10.84 -10.13 2.40
CA ASP A 114 11.21 -10.40 3.79
C ASP A 114 10.20 -9.87 4.81
N GLN A 115 8.96 -9.57 4.37
CA GLN A 115 7.89 -9.15 5.27
C GLN A 115 7.74 -10.14 6.41
N PRO A 116 7.72 -9.66 7.69
CA PRO A 116 7.51 -10.53 8.85
C PRO A 116 6.18 -11.27 8.80
N GLU A 117 6.15 -12.44 9.43
CA GLU A 117 4.93 -13.24 9.58
C GLU A 117 3.90 -12.49 10.42
N GLY A 118 2.68 -12.39 9.90
CA GLY A 118 1.54 -11.88 10.65
C GLY A 118 1.05 -12.90 11.68
N SER A 119 0.55 -12.43 12.84
CA SER A 119 -0.02 -13.31 13.85
C SER A 119 -1.29 -13.99 13.34
N SER A 120 -1.38 -15.31 13.49
CA SER A 120 -2.59 -16.09 13.19
C SER A 120 -3.63 -16.05 14.31
N ASN A 121 -3.28 -15.50 15.48
CA ASN A 121 -4.05 -15.63 16.71
C ASN A 121 -5.11 -14.56 16.94
N HIS A 122 -5.42 -13.73 15.95
CA HIS A 122 -6.56 -12.83 16.10
C HIS A 122 -7.83 -13.53 15.64
N SER A 123 -8.74 -13.72 16.63
CA SER A 123 -10.16 -14.01 16.35
C SER A 123 -10.59 -13.14 15.17
N MET A 124 -11.18 -13.77 14.15
CA MET A 124 -11.73 -13.10 12.99
C MET A 124 -12.79 -12.08 13.42
N GLN A 125 -12.36 -10.89 13.79
CA GLN A 125 -13.26 -9.74 13.76
C GLN A 125 -13.35 -9.32 12.31
N ILE A 126 -14.50 -9.56 11.72
CA ILE A 126 -14.82 -9.48 10.28
C ILE A 126 -14.54 -8.09 9.64
N LYS A 127 -14.13 -7.10 10.44
CA LYS A 127 -13.95 -5.70 10.01
C LYS A 127 -12.61 -5.08 10.39
N GLN A 128 -11.59 -5.87 10.69
CA GLN A 128 -10.28 -5.35 11.06
C GLN A 128 -9.19 -5.75 10.05
N ALA A 129 -8.20 -4.88 9.86
CA ALA A 129 -7.04 -5.22 9.07
C ALA A 129 -6.31 -6.42 9.70
N PRO A 130 -5.88 -7.41 8.91
CA PRO A 130 -5.18 -8.55 9.45
C PRO A 130 -3.85 -8.15 10.08
N SER A 131 -3.47 -8.81 11.18
CA SER A 131 -2.17 -8.58 11.83
C SER A 131 -1.00 -8.68 10.86
N GLY A 132 -0.07 -7.73 10.94
CA GLY A 132 1.12 -7.68 10.09
C GLY A 132 0.84 -7.26 8.65
N SER A 133 -0.39 -6.87 8.32
CA SER A 133 -0.70 -6.34 6.99
C SER A 133 -0.26 -4.89 6.84
N ILE A 134 0.09 -4.52 5.61
CA ILE A 134 0.37 -3.14 5.21
C ILE A 134 -0.62 -2.79 4.11
N THR A 135 -1.49 -1.82 4.38
CA THR A 135 -2.46 -1.33 3.42
C THR A 135 -1.83 -0.25 2.55
N ILE A 136 -1.99 -0.36 1.24
CA ILE A 136 -1.49 0.66 0.32
C ILE A 136 -2.58 1.71 0.12
N ALA A 137 -2.30 2.94 0.50
CA ALA A 137 -3.17 4.08 0.29
C ALA A 137 -3.16 4.47 -1.18
N SER A 138 -4.22 4.16 -1.90
CA SER A 138 -4.39 4.49 -3.32
C SER A 138 -5.81 4.92 -3.61
N LYS A 139 -5.99 5.65 -4.71
CA LYS A 139 -7.33 5.99 -5.19
C LYS A 139 -8.04 4.72 -5.69
N ALA A 140 -9.29 4.52 -5.29
CA ALA A 140 -10.10 3.42 -5.78
C ALA A 140 -10.33 3.53 -7.31
N LEU A 141 -10.26 2.39 -8.01
CA LEU A 141 -10.59 2.32 -9.44
C LEU A 141 -12.10 2.44 -9.67
N ASN A 142 -12.89 2.02 -8.68
CA ASN A 142 -14.34 2.01 -8.73
C ASN A 142 -14.90 2.22 -7.32
N GLU A 143 -15.96 3.00 -7.20
CA GLU A 143 -16.64 3.28 -5.93
C GLU A 143 -17.75 2.30 -5.58
N ASP A 144 -18.06 1.32 -6.44
CA ASP A 144 -19.04 0.29 -6.16
C ASP A 144 -18.68 -0.47 -4.87
N VAL A 145 -19.69 -0.71 -4.04
CA VAL A 145 -19.50 -1.31 -2.70
C VAL A 145 -18.78 -2.66 -2.76
N ASP A 146 -19.10 -3.46 -3.77
CA ASP A 146 -18.55 -4.81 -3.95
C ASP A 146 -17.25 -4.83 -4.74
N PHE A 147 -16.74 -3.67 -5.17
CA PHE A 147 -15.47 -3.59 -5.89
C PHE A 147 -14.32 -3.28 -4.93
N PRO A 148 -13.18 -4.00 -5.03
CA PRO A 148 -12.04 -3.75 -4.16
C PRO A 148 -11.47 -2.34 -4.32
N LYS A 149 -11.08 -1.73 -3.20
CA LYS A 149 -10.64 -0.34 -3.12
C LYS A 149 -9.14 -0.17 -3.30
N GLY A 150 -8.36 -1.21 -3.02
CA GLY A 150 -6.91 -1.18 -3.13
C GLY A 150 -6.27 -2.47 -2.68
N PHE A 151 -4.94 -2.47 -2.63
CA PHE A 151 -4.13 -3.61 -2.23
C PHE A 151 -3.65 -3.50 -0.78
N TYR A 152 -3.41 -4.66 -0.18
CA TYR A 152 -2.60 -4.80 1.02
C TYR A 152 -1.65 -5.99 0.92
N LEU A 153 -0.53 -5.90 1.61
CA LEU A 153 0.50 -6.91 1.69
C LEU A 153 0.39 -7.65 3.02
N ARG A 154 0.53 -8.95 2.98
CA ARG A 154 0.54 -9.80 4.17
C ARG A 154 1.43 -11.03 3.96
N ARG A 155 2.07 -11.49 5.05
CA ARG A 155 2.67 -12.83 5.11
C ARG A 155 1.96 -13.63 6.19
N ILE A 156 1.52 -14.84 5.85
CA ILE A 156 0.88 -15.75 6.78
C ILE A 156 1.17 -17.20 6.39
N ASN A 157 1.49 -18.02 7.39
CA ASN A 157 1.88 -19.42 7.22
C ASN A 157 3.00 -19.61 6.15
N GLY A 158 3.97 -18.72 6.15
CA GLY A 158 5.09 -18.72 5.20
C GLY A 158 4.75 -18.22 3.80
N VAL A 159 3.49 -17.90 3.50
CA VAL A 159 3.04 -17.46 2.17
C VAL A 159 2.98 -15.92 2.12
N LEU A 160 3.59 -15.36 1.08
CA LEU A 160 3.47 -13.93 0.75
C LEU A 160 2.21 -13.69 -0.07
N TRP A 161 1.40 -12.72 0.38
CA TRP A 161 0.15 -12.35 -0.25
C TRP A 161 0.16 -10.91 -0.76
N LEU A 162 -0.37 -10.74 -1.96
CA LEU A 162 -0.89 -9.48 -2.45
C LEU A 162 -2.41 -9.61 -2.52
N ARG A 163 -3.12 -8.89 -1.67
CA ARG A 163 -4.57 -9.03 -1.52
C ARG A 163 -5.28 -7.72 -1.79
N GLY A 164 -6.48 -7.79 -2.32
CA GLY A 164 -7.38 -6.65 -2.42
C GLY A 164 -8.28 -6.55 -1.20
N TYR A 165 -8.72 -5.34 -0.86
CA TYR A 165 -9.66 -5.04 0.23
C TYR A 165 -10.84 -4.19 -0.27
N CYS A 166 -11.99 -4.30 0.41
CA CYS A 166 -13.22 -3.57 0.08
C CYS A 166 -13.55 -2.42 1.06
N ALA A 167 -12.68 -2.15 2.03
CA ALA A 167 -12.88 -1.06 2.98
C ALA A 167 -13.00 0.29 2.25
N ASP A 168 -14.15 0.94 2.40
CA ASP A 168 -14.48 2.20 1.76
C ASP A 168 -13.97 3.43 2.54
N HIS A 169 -14.36 4.61 2.10
CA HIS A 169 -13.97 5.89 2.71
C HIS A 169 -14.50 6.08 4.14
N LEU A 170 -15.55 5.37 4.55
CA LEU A 170 -16.14 5.43 5.91
C LEU A 170 -15.61 4.34 6.83
N HIS A 171 -14.86 3.37 6.32
CA HIS A 171 -14.29 2.31 7.13
C HIS A 171 -13.38 2.90 8.21
N ILE A 172 -13.53 2.42 9.46
CA ILE A 172 -12.72 2.85 10.60
C ILE A 172 -11.57 1.89 10.80
N TRP A 173 -10.35 2.42 10.71
CA TRP A 173 -9.09 1.72 10.97
C TRP A 173 -8.67 1.92 12.41
N ASN A 174 -7.98 0.94 12.98
CA ASN A 174 -7.42 1.05 14.32
C ASN A 174 -6.12 1.86 14.31
N ASP A 175 -5.71 2.37 15.47
CA ASP A 175 -4.48 3.15 15.63
C ASP A 175 -3.21 2.39 15.26
N TYR A 176 -3.19 1.06 15.40
CA TYR A 176 -2.07 0.18 15.06
C TYR A 176 -2.06 -0.33 13.61
N ASP A 177 -3.08 -0.02 12.82
CA ASP A 177 -3.11 -0.41 11.40
C ASP A 177 -2.06 0.37 10.59
N HIS A 178 -1.36 -0.34 9.68
CA HIS A 178 -0.29 0.19 8.87
C HIS A 178 -0.77 0.57 7.46
N PHE A 179 -0.33 1.72 7.05
CA PHE A 179 -0.49 2.23 5.69
C PHE A 179 0.86 2.55 5.07
#